data_42cb16cca2ab2f46b1e3beb09d593c76
#
_entry.id   42cb16cca2ab2f46b1e3beb09d593c76
#
_cell.length_a   1.000
_cell.length_b   1.000
_cell.length_c   1.000
_cell.angle_alpha   90.00
_cell.angle_beta   90.00
_cell.angle_gamma   90.00
#
_symmetry.space_group_name_H-M   'P 1'
#
loop_
_entity.id
_entity.type
_entity.pdbx_description
1 polymer ?
#
loop_
_entity_poly.entity_id
_entity_poly.type
_entity_poly.pdbx_seq_one_letter_code
_entity_poly.pdbx_strand_id
1 'polypeptide(L)'
;MFANFVVLLIRIMASVLGENIKISLGAIRSQLLRTILTVFIITIGITSLVGTLTSIDALKSSINSNFTSMGANTFTIRNREMVVRIGRNGKKPRKFRSITYDEAVNFSRAYEFPAKPSVSTFASGASTIKYESKKTNPNMRVFGGDENYMATSGYDLDKGRNFSAQEVQYGNHVAIIGKDVQDALFSEMEDPIDKVIAIGSGKYKVIGILKPKGNSSGFGGDKVAILPLSNVRQYFSRPNMTFTINVMCNNAQLMDAAIGEATGIFRVIRKLKTGEEDNFEITKSDNLANILIENMQKVTMGATIIGIITLLGAAIGLMNIMLVSVSERTREIGIRKAVGATKKVIRAQFLVEALVICQMGGFAGTLLGMILGNVIAYFFDISFIIPWFWIMMSIVLCLFVGTLSGIYPAIKASKLDPIEALRFE
;
A
#
# COMPACT_ATOMS: atom_id res chain seq x y z
N MET A 1 32.24 -4.32 41.36
CA MET A 1 33.26 -3.34 40.95
C MET A 1 33.12 -2.98 39.44
N PHE A 2 32.94 -3.92 38.52
CA PHE A 2 32.82 -3.68 37.06
C PHE A 2 31.57 -2.88 36.67
N ALA A 3 30.42 -3.15 37.28
CA ALA A 3 29.17 -2.44 37.00
C ALA A 3 29.22 -0.94 37.36
N ASN A 4 29.85 -0.60 38.48
CA ASN A 4 30.02 0.80 38.89
C ASN A 4 31.03 1.57 38.01
N PHE A 5 32.02 0.89 37.45
CA PHE A 5 32.96 1.45 36.49
C PHE A 5 32.30 1.75 35.15
N VAL A 6 31.46 0.83 34.65
CA VAL A 6 30.68 1.02 33.41
C VAL A 6 29.67 2.17 33.55
N VAL A 7 28.95 2.24 34.68
CA VAL A 7 28.02 3.36 34.99
C VAL A 7 28.74 4.70 35.12
N LEU A 8 29.93 4.69 35.71
CA LEU A 8 30.76 5.93 35.83
C LEU A 8 31.27 6.36 34.43
N LEU A 9 31.71 5.43 33.60
CA LEU A 9 32.14 5.70 32.20
C LEU A 9 30.96 6.23 31.36
N ILE A 10 29.79 5.65 31.47
CA ILE A 10 28.57 6.13 30.79
C ILE A 10 28.17 7.53 31.29
N ARG A 11 28.28 7.81 32.59
CA ARG A 11 28.02 9.14 33.14
C ARG A 11 29.04 10.20 32.68
N ILE A 12 30.32 9.86 32.66
CA ILE A 12 31.37 10.78 32.14
C ILE A 12 31.18 11.01 30.64
N MET A 13 30.89 9.96 29.84
CA MET A 13 30.58 10.13 28.43
C MET A 13 29.30 10.96 28.22
N ALA A 14 28.27 10.77 29.03
CA ALA A 14 27.04 11.55 28.96
C ALA A 14 27.23 13.01 29.31
N SER A 15 28.07 13.33 30.34
CA SER A 15 28.38 14.72 30.73
C SER A 15 29.20 15.44 29.64
N VAL A 16 30.20 14.78 29.07
CA VAL A 16 31.01 15.31 27.95
C VAL A 16 30.17 15.51 26.69
N LEU A 17 29.22 14.59 26.44
CA LEU A 17 28.25 14.74 25.32
C LEU A 17 27.32 15.93 25.56
N GLY A 18 26.79 16.09 26.76
CA GLY A 18 25.91 17.20 27.11
C GLY A 18 26.59 18.57 27.00
N GLU A 19 27.86 18.69 27.43
CA GLU A 19 28.66 19.91 27.26
C GLU A 19 28.97 20.17 25.77
N ASN A 20 29.36 19.16 25.04
CA ASN A 20 29.60 19.27 23.58
C ASN A 20 28.33 19.68 22.81
N ILE A 21 27.16 19.20 23.19
CA ILE A 21 25.86 19.63 22.60
C ILE A 21 25.59 21.10 22.92
N LYS A 22 25.81 21.58 24.16
CA LYS A 22 25.65 22.99 24.52
C LYS A 22 26.60 23.89 23.74
N ILE A 23 27.86 23.49 23.61
CA ILE A 23 28.87 24.23 22.83
C ILE A 23 28.49 24.26 21.37
N SER A 24 28.00 23.11 20.80
CA SER A 24 27.54 23.02 19.42
C SER A 24 26.32 23.93 19.17
N LEU A 25 25.36 23.98 20.11
CA LEU A 25 24.21 24.89 20.02
C LEU A 25 24.63 26.38 20.09
N GLY A 26 25.65 26.71 20.88
CA GLY A 26 26.25 28.05 20.90
C GLY A 26 26.92 28.40 19.55
N ALA A 27 27.66 27.46 19.00
CA ALA A 27 28.30 27.59 17.70
C ALA A 27 27.28 27.74 16.55
N ILE A 28 26.16 27.04 16.61
CA ILE A 28 25.04 27.15 15.66
C ILE A 28 24.46 28.58 15.70
N ARG A 29 24.28 29.16 16.90
CA ARG A 29 23.77 30.53 17.05
C ARG A 29 24.68 31.59 16.47
N SER A 30 25.99 31.40 16.43
CA SER A 30 26.95 32.38 15.87
C SER A 30 26.92 32.44 14.33
N GLN A 31 26.39 31.40 13.65
CA GLN A 31 26.32 31.30 12.18
C GLN A 31 24.94 30.85 11.70
N LEU A 32 23.88 31.50 12.21
CA LEU A 32 22.49 31.09 12.02
C LEU A 32 22.10 30.87 10.55
N LEU A 33 22.42 31.77 9.66
CA LEU A 33 22.03 31.72 8.25
C LEU A 33 22.57 30.46 7.57
N ARG A 34 23.83 30.12 7.82
CA ARG A 34 24.49 28.94 7.25
C ARG A 34 23.90 27.65 7.81
N THR A 35 23.67 27.61 9.11
CA THR A 35 23.07 26.45 9.77
C THR A 35 21.64 26.22 9.30
N ILE A 36 20.82 27.28 9.19
CA ILE A 36 19.46 27.18 8.67
C ILE A 36 19.46 26.61 7.25
N LEU A 37 20.33 27.11 6.36
CA LEU A 37 20.43 26.63 4.98
C LEU A 37 20.82 25.15 4.94
N THR A 38 21.76 24.71 5.79
CA THR A 38 22.20 23.33 5.86
C THR A 38 21.08 22.41 6.38
N VAL A 39 20.44 22.82 7.49
CA VAL A 39 19.29 22.10 8.05
C VAL A 39 18.19 22.00 7.01
N PHE A 40 17.92 23.07 6.27
CA PHE A 40 16.89 23.09 5.21
C PHE A 40 17.18 22.11 4.09
N ILE A 41 18.43 22.02 3.59
CA ILE A 41 18.83 21.05 2.55
C ILE A 41 18.62 19.62 3.04
N ILE A 42 19.05 19.30 4.27
CA ILE A 42 18.86 17.98 4.88
C ILE A 42 17.38 17.69 5.07
N THR A 43 16.62 18.68 5.56
CA THR A 43 15.17 18.58 5.76
C THR A 43 14.46 18.21 4.45
N ILE A 44 14.76 18.89 3.34
CA ILE A 44 14.16 18.57 2.03
C ILE A 44 14.50 17.14 1.61
N GLY A 45 15.78 16.73 1.74
CA GLY A 45 16.22 15.38 1.38
C GLY A 45 15.48 14.29 2.16
N ILE A 46 15.40 14.45 3.48
CA ILE A 46 14.67 13.50 4.35
C ILE A 46 13.15 13.58 4.13
N THR A 47 12.58 14.77 3.95
CA THR A 47 11.15 14.95 3.65
C THR A 47 10.77 14.21 2.37
N SER A 48 11.56 14.35 1.31
CA SER A 48 11.34 13.64 0.05
C SER A 48 11.39 12.12 0.23
N LEU A 49 12.42 11.62 0.91
CA LEU A 49 12.58 10.19 1.15
C LEU A 49 11.44 9.62 2.01
N VAL A 50 11.24 10.17 3.20
CA VAL A 50 10.23 9.69 4.16
C VAL A 50 8.83 9.88 3.60
N GLY A 51 8.54 11.01 2.95
CA GLY A 51 7.22 11.29 2.38
C GLY A 51 6.84 10.31 1.27
N THR A 52 7.76 10.04 0.34
CA THR A 52 7.53 9.05 -0.73
C THR A 52 7.33 7.64 -0.16
N LEU A 53 8.18 7.23 0.78
CA LEU A 53 8.10 5.89 1.37
C LEU A 53 6.84 5.71 2.24
N THR A 54 6.42 6.76 2.98
CA THR A 54 5.16 6.76 3.71
C THR A 54 3.96 6.62 2.78
N SER A 55 3.96 7.34 1.66
CA SER A 55 2.89 7.24 0.65
C SER A 55 2.82 5.83 0.05
N ILE A 56 3.96 5.22 -0.25
CA ILE A 56 4.02 3.85 -0.77
C ILE A 56 3.52 2.83 0.26
N ASP A 57 3.88 2.97 1.54
CA ASP A 57 3.40 2.08 2.59
C ASP A 57 1.90 2.24 2.83
N ALA A 58 1.38 3.45 2.72
CA ALA A 58 -0.06 3.71 2.74
C ALA A 58 -0.78 3.00 1.59
N LEU A 59 -0.26 3.12 0.36
CA LEU A 59 -0.80 2.40 -0.79
C LEU A 59 -0.75 0.88 -0.63
N LYS A 60 0.36 0.31 -0.12
CA LYS A 60 0.46 -1.12 0.18
C LYS A 60 -0.57 -1.57 1.22
N SER A 61 -0.76 -0.79 2.28
CA SER A 61 -1.76 -1.06 3.31
C SER A 61 -3.18 -1.05 2.74
N SER A 62 -3.50 -0.08 1.89
CA SER A 62 -4.78 0.01 1.20
C SER A 62 -5.01 -1.18 0.25
N ILE A 63 -4.02 -1.53 -0.56
CA ILE A 63 -4.07 -2.71 -1.42
C ILE A 63 -4.38 -3.94 -0.56
N ASN A 64 -3.62 -4.18 0.50
CA ASN A 64 -3.79 -5.35 1.35
C ASN A 64 -5.18 -5.40 2.02
N SER A 65 -5.67 -4.27 2.56
CA SER A 65 -7.00 -4.20 3.19
C SER A 65 -8.13 -4.41 2.17
N ASN A 66 -8.03 -3.82 0.99
CA ASN A 66 -9.02 -3.98 -0.07
C ASN A 66 -9.08 -5.42 -0.60
N PHE A 67 -7.92 -6.07 -0.79
CA PHE A 67 -7.89 -7.47 -1.21
C PHE A 67 -8.33 -8.44 -0.10
N THR A 68 -8.04 -8.16 1.15
CA THR A 68 -8.57 -8.94 2.28
C THR A 68 -10.10 -8.85 2.36
N SER A 69 -10.66 -7.68 2.06
CA SER A 69 -12.13 -7.48 2.01
C SER A 69 -12.80 -8.08 0.77
N MET A 70 -12.04 -8.46 -0.26
CA MET A 70 -12.55 -9.12 -1.49
C MET A 70 -12.70 -10.65 -1.36
N GLY A 71 -12.60 -11.20 -0.16
CA GLY A 71 -12.68 -12.63 0.12
C GLY A 71 -11.30 -13.22 0.39
N ALA A 72 -10.84 -13.14 1.64
CA ALA A 72 -9.63 -13.82 2.07
C ALA A 72 -9.75 -15.33 1.80
N ASN A 73 -8.64 -15.96 1.39
CA ASN A 73 -8.56 -17.38 1.12
C ASN A 73 -9.47 -17.90 0.00
N THR A 74 -9.74 -17.07 -1.02
CA THR A 74 -10.52 -17.50 -2.19
C THR A 74 -9.63 -17.66 -3.42
N PHE A 75 -10.02 -18.60 -4.28
CA PHE A 75 -9.54 -18.64 -5.66
C PHE A 75 -10.70 -18.65 -6.64
N THR A 76 -10.44 -18.15 -7.82
CA THR A 76 -11.45 -18.00 -8.86
C THR A 76 -11.07 -18.82 -10.09
N ILE A 77 -12.02 -19.63 -10.57
CA ILE A 77 -11.92 -20.34 -11.85
C ILE A 77 -12.70 -19.52 -12.88
N ARG A 78 -12.00 -19.02 -13.88
CA ARG A 78 -12.58 -18.22 -14.96
C ARG A 78 -12.14 -18.69 -16.32
N ASN A 79 -12.83 -18.21 -17.32
CA ASN A 79 -12.42 -18.47 -18.70
C ASN A 79 -11.04 -17.86 -18.95
N ARG A 80 -10.16 -18.62 -19.58
CA ARG A 80 -8.84 -18.11 -19.96
C ARG A 80 -8.99 -17.01 -21.00
N GLU A 81 -8.46 -15.82 -20.72
CA GLU A 81 -8.49 -14.71 -21.66
C GLU A 81 -7.57 -14.96 -22.85
N MET A 82 -7.90 -14.31 -23.96
CA MET A 82 -7.12 -14.41 -25.18
C MET A 82 -5.73 -13.80 -24.97
N VAL A 83 -4.68 -14.62 -24.95
CA VAL A 83 -3.31 -14.15 -24.85
C VAL A 83 -2.87 -13.62 -26.22
N VAL A 84 -2.89 -12.32 -26.38
CA VAL A 84 -2.29 -11.63 -27.53
C VAL A 84 -0.78 -11.52 -27.29
N ARG A 85 0.02 -12.44 -27.82
CA ARG A 85 1.48 -12.29 -27.87
C ARG A 85 1.83 -11.44 -29.09
N ILE A 86 2.15 -10.18 -28.87
CA ILE A 86 2.70 -9.29 -29.90
C ILE A 86 4.19 -9.64 -30.06
N GLY A 87 4.57 -10.28 -31.16
CA GLY A 87 5.96 -10.61 -31.49
C GLY A 87 6.07 -11.38 -32.80
N ARG A 88 7.25 -11.32 -33.43
CA ARG A 88 7.56 -11.81 -34.78
C ARG A 88 7.28 -13.32 -35.02
N ASN A 89 6.99 -14.10 -33.95
CA ASN A 89 6.58 -15.51 -34.00
C ASN A 89 5.25 -15.72 -33.22
N GLY A 90 4.33 -14.76 -33.24
CA GLY A 90 3.06 -14.83 -32.52
C GLY A 90 2.19 -15.99 -33.02
N LYS A 91 1.91 -16.97 -32.15
CA LYS A 91 0.83 -17.93 -32.37
C LYS A 91 -0.48 -17.15 -32.50
N LYS A 92 -1.34 -17.51 -33.46
CA LYS A 92 -2.69 -16.90 -33.63
C LYS A 92 -3.41 -16.86 -32.29
N PRO A 93 -4.11 -15.75 -31.96
CA PRO A 93 -4.87 -15.65 -30.73
C PRO A 93 -5.89 -16.79 -30.65
N ARG A 94 -5.78 -17.62 -29.62
CA ARG A 94 -6.69 -18.75 -29.42
C ARG A 94 -7.82 -18.31 -28.52
N LYS A 95 -9.04 -18.27 -29.05
CA LYS A 95 -10.23 -17.97 -28.24
C LYS A 95 -10.65 -19.23 -27.51
N PHE A 96 -10.64 -19.22 -26.19
CA PHE A 96 -11.07 -20.34 -25.37
C PHE A 96 -12.59 -20.34 -25.22
N ARG A 97 -13.18 -21.54 -25.09
CA ARG A 97 -14.60 -21.73 -24.90
C ARG A 97 -15.05 -21.20 -23.54
N SER A 98 -16.13 -20.42 -23.50
CA SER A 98 -16.74 -19.91 -22.26
C SER A 98 -17.08 -21.04 -21.28
N ILE A 99 -17.01 -20.77 -20.00
CA ILE A 99 -17.49 -21.68 -18.96
C ILE A 99 -19.02 -21.61 -18.96
N THR A 100 -19.66 -22.73 -19.21
CA THR A 100 -21.13 -22.81 -19.24
C THR A 100 -21.71 -22.92 -17.82
N TYR A 101 -23.00 -22.64 -17.69
CA TYR A 101 -23.72 -22.80 -16.43
C TYR A 101 -23.62 -24.23 -15.88
N ASP A 102 -23.87 -25.22 -16.75
CA ASP A 102 -23.86 -26.63 -16.36
C ASP A 102 -22.47 -27.09 -15.91
N GLU A 103 -21.41 -26.61 -16.58
CA GLU A 103 -20.03 -26.89 -16.14
C GLU A 103 -19.75 -26.30 -14.76
N ALA A 104 -20.19 -25.07 -14.50
CA ALA A 104 -19.96 -24.41 -13.21
C ALA A 104 -20.76 -25.08 -12.08
N VAL A 105 -22.03 -25.44 -12.33
CA VAL A 105 -22.87 -26.14 -11.33
C VAL A 105 -22.36 -27.56 -11.09
N ASN A 106 -21.98 -28.29 -12.15
CA ASN A 106 -21.40 -29.63 -11.99
C ASN A 106 -20.11 -29.61 -11.20
N PHE A 107 -19.28 -28.57 -11.38
CA PHE A 107 -18.09 -28.37 -10.54
C PHE A 107 -18.48 -28.16 -9.08
N SER A 108 -19.45 -27.25 -8.80
CA SER A 108 -19.87 -26.97 -7.43
C SER A 108 -20.42 -28.21 -6.70
N ARG A 109 -21.03 -29.13 -7.44
CA ARG A 109 -21.55 -30.40 -6.89
C ARG A 109 -20.48 -31.48 -6.73
N ALA A 110 -19.51 -31.55 -7.64
CA ALA A 110 -18.44 -32.55 -7.62
C ALA A 110 -17.26 -32.20 -6.73
N TYR A 111 -17.19 -30.95 -6.27
CA TYR A 111 -16.07 -30.47 -5.46
C TYR A 111 -16.33 -30.72 -3.97
N GLU A 112 -15.73 -31.78 -3.43
CA GLU A 112 -15.94 -32.24 -2.04
C GLU A 112 -14.90 -31.73 -1.04
N PHE A 113 -13.92 -30.92 -1.52
CA PHE A 113 -12.92 -30.33 -0.63
C PHE A 113 -13.59 -29.45 0.46
N PRO A 114 -12.99 -29.31 1.67
CA PRO A 114 -13.54 -28.48 2.75
C PRO A 114 -13.42 -26.98 2.41
N ALA A 115 -14.19 -26.57 1.42
CA ALA A 115 -14.28 -25.22 0.87
C ALA A 115 -15.72 -24.95 0.41
N LYS A 116 -16.04 -23.67 0.22
CA LYS A 116 -17.37 -23.23 -0.25
C LYS A 116 -17.29 -22.73 -1.68
N PRO A 117 -17.70 -23.52 -2.66
CA PRO A 117 -17.84 -23.06 -4.03
C PRO A 117 -19.04 -22.13 -4.19
N SER A 118 -18.92 -21.17 -5.07
CA SER A 118 -19.97 -20.22 -5.47
C SER A 118 -19.91 -19.98 -6.96
N VAL A 119 -21.04 -19.94 -7.61
CA VAL A 119 -21.15 -19.67 -9.05
C VAL A 119 -21.73 -18.28 -9.27
N SER A 120 -21.07 -17.50 -10.09
CA SER A 120 -21.48 -16.13 -10.42
C SER A 120 -21.34 -15.84 -11.90
N THR A 121 -21.98 -14.76 -12.33
CA THR A 121 -21.83 -14.24 -13.69
C THR A 121 -22.00 -12.73 -13.71
N PHE A 122 -21.31 -12.08 -14.63
CA PHE A 122 -21.46 -10.66 -14.89
C PHE A 122 -22.61 -10.44 -15.88
N ALA A 123 -23.66 -9.74 -15.46
CA ALA A 123 -24.82 -9.45 -16.28
C ALA A 123 -24.65 -8.19 -17.13
N SER A 124 -24.34 -7.06 -16.51
CA SER A 124 -24.20 -5.77 -17.20
C SER A 124 -23.29 -4.82 -16.41
N GLY A 125 -22.54 -3.96 -17.12
CA GLY A 125 -21.71 -2.89 -16.54
C GLY A 125 -22.27 -1.48 -16.75
N ALA A 126 -23.39 -1.35 -17.47
CA ALA A 126 -23.95 -0.08 -17.84
C ALA A 126 -25.49 -0.07 -17.62
N SER A 127 -25.92 -0.61 -16.49
CA SER A 127 -27.36 -0.66 -16.16
C SER A 127 -27.81 0.62 -15.48
N THR A 128 -29.05 1.02 -15.79
CA THR A 128 -29.80 2.05 -15.05
C THR A 128 -30.79 1.36 -14.15
N ILE A 129 -30.78 1.68 -12.87
CA ILE A 129 -31.75 1.21 -11.89
C ILE A 129 -32.76 2.31 -11.64
N LYS A 130 -34.04 1.96 -11.57
CA LYS A 130 -35.13 2.93 -11.41
C LYS A 130 -35.98 2.58 -10.18
N TYR A 131 -36.37 3.60 -9.47
CA TYR A 131 -37.34 3.52 -8.39
C TYR A 131 -38.30 4.71 -8.53
N GLU A 132 -39.59 4.43 -8.77
CA GLU A 132 -40.59 5.45 -9.06
C GLU A 132 -40.12 6.44 -10.15
N SER A 133 -39.96 7.73 -9.83
CA SER A 133 -39.49 8.79 -10.73
C SER A 133 -37.96 8.93 -10.75
N LYS A 134 -37.26 8.32 -9.79
CA LYS A 134 -35.79 8.43 -9.66
C LYS A 134 -35.08 7.35 -10.48
N LYS A 135 -33.91 7.67 -10.98
CA LYS A 135 -33.05 6.76 -11.74
C LYS A 135 -31.57 7.00 -11.41
N THR A 136 -30.79 5.91 -11.42
CA THR A 136 -29.32 6.01 -11.32
C THR A 136 -28.69 6.40 -12.64
N ASN A 137 -27.42 6.78 -12.62
CA ASN A 137 -26.60 6.89 -13.83
C ASN A 137 -26.45 5.50 -14.48
N PRO A 138 -26.24 5.44 -15.83
CA PRO A 138 -26.10 4.18 -16.56
C PRO A 138 -24.68 3.58 -16.38
N ASN A 139 -24.21 3.47 -15.15
CA ASN A 139 -22.90 2.92 -14.78
C ASN A 139 -22.99 1.91 -13.64
N MET A 140 -24.21 1.42 -13.36
CA MET A 140 -24.42 0.40 -12.34
C MET A 140 -24.06 -0.98 -12.88
N ARG A 141 -23.33 -1.74 -12.10
CA ARG A 141 -22.97 -3.12 -12.41
C ARG A 141 -24.00 -4.07 -11.88
N VAL A 142 -24.38 -5.03 -12.69
CA VAL A 142 -25.31 -6.10 -12.29
C VAL A 142 -24.58 -7.43 -12.34
N PHE A 143 -24.61 -8.16 -11.23
CA PHE A 143 -24.07 -9.50 -11.12
C PHE A 143 -25.19 -10.51 -10.80
N GLY A 144 -25.02 -11.74 -11.28
CA GLY A 144 -25.79 -12.88 -10.82
C GLY A 144 -24.93 -13.70 -9.86
N GLY A 145 -25.47 -14.03 -8.71
CA GLY A 145 -24.78 -14.84 -7.70
C GLY A 145 -25.69 -15.89 -7.09
N ASP A 146 -25.06 -16.93 -6.54
CA ASP A 146 -25.71 -17.91 -5.68
C ASP A 146 -25.70 -17.44 -4.20
N GLU A 147 -26.20 -18.28 -3.29
CA GLU A 147 -26.27 -17.99 -1.85
C GLU A 147 -24.87 -17.83 -1.19
N ASN A 148 -23.83 -18.40 -1.78
CA ASN A 148 -22.45 -18.32 -1.29
C ASN A 148 -21.69 -17.11 -1.88
N TYR A 149 -22.25 -16.43 -2.89
CA TYR A 149 -21.56 -15.36 -3.63
C TYR A 149 -21.10 -14.22 -2.73
N MET A 150 -21.92 -13.82 -1.76
CA MET A 150 -21.59 -12.74 -0.83
C MET A 150 -20.31 -13.06 -0.05
N ALA A 151 -20.25 -14.25 0.55
CA ALA A 151 -19.10 -14.67 1.34
C ALA A 151 -17.83 -14.85 0.48
N THR A 152 -17.96 -15.48 -0.70
CA THR A 152 -16.83 -15.76 -1.60
C THR A 152 -16.29 -14.52 -2.32
N SER A 153 -17.12 -13.48 -2.43
CA SER A 153 -16.73 -12.20 -3.07
C SER A 153 -16.48 -11.09 -2.03
N GLY A 154 -16.45 -11.44 -0.74
CA GLY A 154 -16.13 -10.51 0.34
C GLY A 154 -17.15 -9.37 0.50
N TYR A 155 -18.43 -9.60 0.17
CA TYR A 155 -19.49 -8.63 0.43
C TYR A 155 -20.13 -8.89 1.79
N ASP A 156 -20.21 -7.86 2.61
CA ASP A 156 -20.94 -7.85 3.85
C ASP A 156 -22.25 -7.08 3.68
N LEU A 157 -23.26 -7.47 4.44
CA LEU A 157 -24.54 -6.75 4.51
C LEU A 157 -24.49 -5.68 5.60
N ASP A 158 -25.01 -4.51 5.28
CA ASP A 158 -25.31 -3.45 6.24
C ASP A 158 -26.71 -3.65 6.84
N LYS A 159 -27.70 -3.93 5.97
CA LYS A 159 -29.07 -4.19 6.36
C LYS A 159 -29.70 -5.30 5.52
N GLY A 160 -30.72 -5.95 6.08
CA GLY A 160 -31.48 -6.97 5.38
C GLY A 160 -30.83 -8.36 5.46
N ARG A 161 -31.01 -9.19 4.43
CA ARG A 161 -30.56 -10.58 4.38
C ARG A 161 -29.99 -10.97 3.01
N ASN A 162 -29.26 -12.08 3.01
CA ASN A 162 -28.76 -12.71 1.79
C ASN A 162 -29.88 -13.54 1.08
N PHE A 163 -29.55 -13.98 -0.14
CA PHE A 163 -30.38 -14.94 -0.87
C PHE A 163 -30.48 -16.27 -0.13
N SER A 164 -31.66 -16.87 -0.17
CA SER A 164 -31.81 -18.28 0.17
C SER A 164 -31.54 -19.16 -1.05
N ALA A 165 -31.13 -20.41 -0.82
CA ALA A 165 -30.94 -21.39 -1.90
C ALA A 165 -32.17 -21.55 -2.78
N GLN A 166 -33.38 -21.49 -2.19
CA GLN A 166 -34.64 -21.56 -2.93
C GLN A 166 -34.81 -20.34 -3.85
N GLU A 167 -34.52 -19.12 -3.39
CA GLU A 167 -34.62 -17.91 -4.21
C GLU A 167 -33.68 -17.94 -5.40
N VAL A 168 -32.47 -18.48 -5.18
CA VAL A 168 -31.48 -18.67 -6.27
C VAL A 168 -32.00 -19.76 -7.25
N GLN A 169 -32.46 -20.89 -6.76
CA GLN A 169 -32.92 -22.00 -7.56
C GLN A 169 -34.13 -21.64 -8.43
N TYR A 170 -35.14 -20.96 -7.85
CA TYR A 170 -36.34 -20.56 -8.57
C TYR A 170 -36.21 -19.25 -9.34
N GLY A 171 -35.10 -18.52 -9.17
CA GLY A 171 -34.87 -17.25 -9.86
C GLY A 171 -35.82 -16.14 -9.40
N ASN A 172 -36.12 -16.08 -8.10
CA ASN A 172 -37.01 -15.09 -7.55
C ASN A 172 -36.55 -13.65 -7.88
N HIS A 173 -37.54 -12.76 -8.01
CA HIS A 173 -37.28 -11.35 -8.34
C HIS A 173 -36.89 -10.56 -7.07
N VAL A 174 -35.73 -10.85 -6.54
CA VAL A 174 -35.13 -10.19 -5.39
C VAL A 174 -33.76 -9.60 -5.76
N ALA A 175 -33.35 -8.53 -5.07
CA ALA A 175 -32.09 -7.85 -5.33
C ALA A 175 -31.40 -7.43 -4.03
N ILE A 176 -30.07 -7.48 -4.02
CA ILE A 176 -29.20 -6.86 -3.01
C ILE A 176 -28.50 -5.70 -3.71
N ILE A 177 -28.53 -4.50 -3.10
CA ILE A 177 -28.02 -3.28 -3.70
C ILE A 177 -26.84 -2.71 -2.93
N GLY A 178 -25.91 -2.09 -3.64
CA GLY A 178 -24.80 -1.35 -3.05
C GLY A 178 -25.21 0.05 -2.56
N LYS A 179 -24.34 0.66 -1.76
CA LYS A 179 -24.60 1.96 -1.12
C LYS A 179 -24.88 3.08 -2.13
N ASP A 180 -24.11 3.18 -3.22
CA ASP A 180 -24.31 4.20 -4.25
C ASP A 180 -25.69 4.08 -4.94
N VAL A 181 -26.22 2.86 -5.06
CA VAL A 181 -27.58 2.64 -5.60
C VAL A 181 -28.62 3.11 -4.60
N GLN A 182 -28.44 2.83 -3.31
CA GLN A 182 -29.30 3.31 -2.24
C GLN A 182 -29.35 4.84 -2.24
N ASP A 183 -28.19 5.50 -2.20
CA ASP A 183 -28.11 6.96 -2.08
C ASP A 183 -28.65 7.69 -3.33
N ALA A 184 -28.58 7.05 -4.50
CA ALA A 184 -29.12 7.62 -5.75
C ALA A 184 -30.65 7.51 -5.87
N LEU A 185 -31.27 6.50 -5.26
CA LEU A 185 -32.70 6.18 -5.44
C LEU A 185 -33.56 6.54 -4.24
N PHE A 186 -33.03 6.41 -3.03
CA PHE A 186 -33.78 6.58 -1.80
C PHE A 186 -33.32 7.82 -1.04
N SER A 187 -34.21 8.41 -0.25
CA SER A 187 -33.86 9.50 0.66
C SER A 187 -33.24 8.91 1.94
N GLU A 188 -32.47 9.70 2.69
CA GLU A 188 -31.82 9.24 3.94
C GLU A 188 -32.78 8.64 4.97
N MET A 189 -34.05 9.10 4.97
CA MET A 189 -35.08 8.62 5.90
C MET A 189 -35.89 7.44 5.33
N GLU A 190 -35.70 7.05 4.09
CA GLU A 190 -36.48 6.00 3.42
C GLU A 190 -35.74 4.66 3.50
N ASP A 191 -36.35 3.65 4.11
CA ASP A 191 -35.80 2.30 4.14
C ASP A 191 -35.99 1.61 2.76
N PRO A 192 -34.90 1.23 2.07
CA PRO A 192 -35.00 0.53 0.79
C PRO A 192 -35.50 -0.90 0.87
N ILE A 193 -35.45 -1.53 2.05
CA ILE A 193 -35.86 -2.92 2.22
C ILE A 193 -37.32 -3.06 1.87
N ASP A 194 -37.68 -4.16 1.20
CA ASP A 194 -39.02 -4.51 0.69
C ASP A 194 -39.55 -3.59 -0.44
N LYS A 195 -38.82 -2.56 -0.84
CA LYS A 195 -39.17 -1.72 -1.99
C LYS A 195 -38.86 -2.42 -3.31
N VAL A 196 -39.64 -2.07 -4.34
CA VAL A 196 -39.49 -2.68 -5.68
C VAL A 196 -38.80 -1.72 -6.62
N ILE A 197 -37.60 -2.12 -7.09
CA ILE A 197 -36.80 -1.40 -8.07
C ILE A 197 -36.86 -2.08 -9.44
N ALA A 198 -36.65 -1.31 -10.51
CA ALA A 198 -36.57 -1.86 -11.85
C ALA A 198 -35.11 -1.88 -12.32
N ILE A 199 -34.64 -3.04 -12.79
CA ILE A 199 -33.29 -3.25 -13.35
C ILE A 199 -33.46 -3.95 -14.71
N GLY A 200 -33.04 -3.27 -15.78
CA GLY A 200 -33.29 -3.76 -17.13
C GLY A 200 -34.79 -3.90 -17.42
N SER A 201 -35.24 -5.08 -17.79
CA SER A 201 -36.66 -5.41 -18.04
C SER A 201 -37.39 -5.99 -16.81
N GLY A 202 -36.67 -6.26 -15.73
CA GLY A 202 -37.23 -6.90 -14.54
C GLY A 202 -37.51 -5.93 -13.41
N LYS A 203 -38.50 -6.29 -12.56
CA LYS A 203 -38.79 -5.61 -11.28
C LYS A 203 -38.35 -6.52 -10.13
N TYR A 204 -37.59 -5.96 -9.19
CA TYR A 204 -36.95 -6.72 -8.11
C TYR A 204 -37.25 -6.11 -6.76
N LYS A 205 -37.58 -6.93 -5.80
CA LYS A 205 -37.77 -6.54 -4.40
C LYS A 205 -36.40 -6.45 -3.73
N VAL A 206 -36.07 -5.34 -3.12
CA VAL A 206 -34.80 -5.17 -2.37
C VAL A 206 -34.90 -5.95 -1.07
N ILE A 207 -33.94 -6.87 -0.84
CA ILE A 207 -33.92 -7.73 0.37
C ILE A 207 -32.65 -7.46 1.22
N GLY A 208 -31.68 -6.76 0.69
CA GLY A 208 -30.45 -6.43 1.41
C GLY A 208 -29.71 -5.23 0.81
N ILE A 209 -28.94 -4.60 1.67
CA ILE A 209 -28.07 -3.46 1.34
C ILE A 209 -26.65 -3.85 1.72
N LEU A 210 -25.71 -3.65 0.80
CA LEU A 210 -24.30 -3.94 1.04
C LEU A 210 -23.68 -2.87 1.92
N LYS A 211 -22.77 -3.32 2.79
CA LYS A 211 -21.88 -2.43 3.53
C LYS A 211 -20.97 -1.68 2.54
N PRO A 212 -20.79 -0.36 2.71
CA PRO A 212 -19.96 0.41 1.78
C PRO A 212 -18.51 -0.08 1.79
N LYS A 213 -17.95 -0.31 0.60
CA LYS A 213 -16.55 -0.67 0.40
C LYS A 213 -15.67 0.54 0.04
N GLY A 214 -16.28 1.71 -0.20
CA GLY A 214 -15.61 2.93 -0.59
C GLY A 214 -15.21 2.97 -2.08
N ASN A 215 -14.90 4.18 -2.57
CA ASN A 215 -14.48 4.42 -3.96
C ASN A 215 -13.06 3.92 -4.27
N SER A 216 -12.27 3.61 -3.26
CA SER A 216 -10.88 3.16 -3.37
C SER A 216 -10.71 1.76 -3.98
N SER A 217 -11.77 0.95 -4.02
CA SER A 217 -11.75 -0.27 -4.82
C SER A 217 -11.90 0.10 -6.29
N GLY A 218 -10.85 0.26 -7.04
CA GLY A 218 -10.82 0.62 -8.47
C GLY A 218 -11.73 -0.23 -9.41
N PHE A 219 -12.53 -1.12 -8.85
CA PHE A 219 -13.54 -1.96 -9.49
C PHE A 219 -15.00 -1.51 -9.21
N GLY A 220 -15.23 -0.26 -8.80
CA GLY A 220 -16.56 0.33 -8.68
C GLY A 220 -17.40 -0.21 -7.52
N GLY A 221 -16.80 -0.29 -6.33
CA GLY A 221 -17.27 -0.96 -5.13
C GLY A 221 -18.75 -0.87 -4.79
N ASP A 222 -19.34 0.31 -4.76
CA ASP A 222 -20.70 0.52 -4.24
C ASP A 222 -21.76 0.70 -5.34
N LYS A 223 -21.34 0.76 -6.64
CA LYS A 223 -22.21 0.84 -7.82
C LYS A 223 -22.63 -0.55 -8.32
N VAL A 224 -23.22 -1.34 -7.46
CA VAL A 224 -23.51 -2.74 -7.73
C VAL A 224 -24.95 -3.11 -7.35
N ALA A 225 -25.56 -3.99 -8.15
CA ALA A 225 -26.74 -4.74 -7.81
C ALA A 225 -26.48 -6.22 -8.04
N ILE A 226 -26.84 -7.05 -7.06
CA ILE A 226 -26.67 -8.50 -7.14
C ILE A 226 -28.07 -9.11 -7.22
N LEU A 227 -28.26 -10.00 -8.18
CA LEU A 227 -29.50 -10.73 -8.45
C LEU A 227 -29.26 -12.23 -8.30
N PRO A 228 -30.29 -13.04 -8.07
CA PRO A 228 -30.17 -14.50 -8.11
C PRO A 228 -29.63 -14.98 -9.45
N LEU A 229 -28.69 -15.93 -9.43
CA LEU A 229 -28.00 -16.43 -10.61
C LEU A 229 -28.95 -16.92 -11.70
N SER A 230 -29.99 -17.68 -11.32
CA SER A 230 -31.01 -18.20 -12.24
C SER A 230 -31.81 -17.09 -12.89
N ASN A 231 -32.11 -16.02 -12.18
CA ASN A 231 -32.80 -14.85 -12.71
C ASN A 231 -31.96 -14.11 -13.75
N VAL A 232 -30.65 -13.86 -13.45
CA VAL A 232 -29.74 -13.24 -14.42
C VAL A 232 -29.59 -14.10 -15.67
N ARG A 233 -29.53 -15.41 -15.54
CA ARG A 233 -29.48 -16.33 -16.67
C ARG A 233 -30.75 -16.22 -17.55
N GLN A 234 -31.91 -15.96 -16.98
CA GLN A 234 -33.17 -15.82 -17.70
C GLN A 234 -33.33 -14.44 -18.38
N TYR A 235 -33.06 -13.35 -17.65
CA TYR A 235 -33.37 -12.00 -18.10
C TYR A 235 -32.17 -11.25 -18.74
N PHE A 236 -30.95 -11.67 -18.48
CA PHE A 236 -29.72 -11.07 -19.02
C PHE A 236 -28.94 -12.03 -19.92
N SER A 237 -29.60 -13.05 -20.45
CA SER A 237 -28.98 -14.04 -21.32
C SER A 237 -28.37 -13.38 -22.56
N ARG A 238 -27.15 -13.79 -22.91
CA ARG A 238 -26.44 -13.32 -24.10
C ARG A 238 -25.58 -14.46 -24.69
N PRO A 239 -25.32 -14.41 -26.01
CA PRO A 239 -24.40 -15.35 -26.61
C PRO A 239 -23.03 -15.34 -25.95
N ASN A 240 -22.45 -16.52 -25.69
CA ASN A 240 -21.16 -16.70 -25.01
C ASN A 240 -21.10 -16.13 -23.58
N MET A 241 -22.23 -16.13 -22.86
CA MET A 241 -22.25 -15.83 -21.44
C MET A 241 -21.30 -16.80 -20.72
N THR A 242 -20.38 -16.25 -19.92
CA THR A 242 -19.43 -17.04 -19.14
C THR A 242 -19.74 -16.96 -17.66
N PHE A 243 -19.53 -18.09 -16.97
CA PHE A 243 -19.70 -18.18 -15.54
C PHE A 243 -18.35 -18.24 -14.85
N THR A 244 -18.28 -17.67 -13.67
CA THR A 244 -17.11 -17.64 -12.82
C THR A 244 -17.39 -18.45 -11.59
N ILE A 245 -16.44 -19.29 -11.18
CA ILE A 245 -16.57 -20.09 -9.97
C ILE A 245 -15.58 -19.52 -8.95
N ASN A 246 -16.08 -19.04 -7.83
CA ASN A 246 -15.28 -18.61 -6.70
C ASN A 246 -15.30 -19.71 -5.64
N VAL A 247 -14.15 -20.05 -5.10
CA VAL A 247 -14.05 -21.09 -4.06
C VAL A 247 -13.34 -20.49 -2.87
N MET A 248 -14.04 -20.46 -1.71
CA MET A 248 -13.48 -19.98 -0.46
C MET A 248 -13.02 -21.16 0.39
N CYS A 249 -11.72 -21.23 0.64
CA CYS A 249 -11.13 -22.25 1.50
C CYS A 249 -11.24 -21.85 2.97
N ASN A 250 -11.51 -22.83 3.85
CA ASN A 250 -11.58 -22.59 5.28
C ASN A 250 -10.20 -22.27 5.88
N ASN A 251 -9.10 -22.71 5.22
CA ASN A 251 -7.74 -22.50 5.68
C ASN A 251 -6.82 -22.11 4.51
N ALA A 252 -6.07 -21.01 4.67
CA ALA A 252 -5.10 -20.54 3.69
C ALA A 252 -4.00 -21.58 3.37
N GLN A 253 -3.60 -22.39 4.35
CA GLN A 253 -2.56 -23.40 4.17
C GLN A 253 -2.97 -24.53 3.22
N LEU A 254 -4.27 -24.77 3.07
CA LEU A 254 -4.82 -25.79 2.18
C LEU A 254 -5.11 -25.26 0.77
N MET A 255 -4.86 -23.99 0.49
CA MET A 255 -5.19 -23.35 -0.78
C MET A 255 -4.56 -24.06 -1.98
N ASP A 256 -3.30 -24.45 -1.91
CA ASP A 256 -2.61 -25.10 -3.04
C ASP A 256 -3.16 -26.50 -3.29
N ALA A 257 -3.48 -27.25 -2.23
CA ALA A 257 -4.14 -28.55 -2.36
C ALA A 257 -5.56 -28.39 -2.95
N ALA A 258 -6.32 -27.42 -2.47
CA ALA A 258 -7.65 -27.08 -2.98
C ALA A 258 -7.63 -26.74 -4.47
N ILE A 259 -6.65 -25.94 -4.91
CA ILE A 259 -6.46 -25.59 -6.33
C ILE A 259 -6.07 -26.80 -7.15
N GLY A 260 -5.20 -27.66 -6.64
CA GLY A 260 -4.80 -28.89 -7.32
C GLY A 260 -5.99 -29.81 -7.59
N GLU A 261 -6.85 -30.05 -6.58
CA GLU A 261 -8.06 -30.83 -6.71
C GLU A 261 -9.06 -30.16 -7.65
N ALA A 262 -9.31 -28.85 -7.49
CA ALA A 262 -10.19 -28.08 -8.36
C ALA A 262 -9.75 -28.16 -9.83
N THR A 263 -8.45 -28.07 -10.08
CA THR A 263 -7.90 -28.23 -11.44
C THR A 263 -8.22 -29.62 -12.01
N GLY A 264 -7.98 -30.67 -11.22
CA GLY A 264 -8.28 -32.05 -11.65
C GLY A 264 -9.75 -32.24 -12.00
N ILE A 265 -10.66 -31.88 -11.09
CA ILE A 265 -12.11 -32.00 -11.31
C ILE A 265 -12.57 -31.16 -12.51
N PHE A 266 -12.10 -29.90 -12.62
CA PHE A 266 -12.55 -29.05 -13.70
C PHE A 266 -12.01 -29.49 -15.07
N ARG A 267 -10.80 -30.08 -15.14
CA ARG A 267 -10.27 -30.73 -16.36
C ARG A 267 -11.18 -31.87 -16.83
N VAL A 268 -11.68 -32.70 -15.88
CA VAL A 268 -12.61 -33.78 -16.17
C VAL A 268 -13.93 -33.23 -16.73
N ILE A 269 -14.52 -32.22 -16.08
CA ILE A 269 -15.75 -31.57 -16.52
C ILE A 269 -15.59 -30.95 -17.92
N ARG A 270 -14.46 -30.34 -18.18
CA ARG A 270 -14.11 -29.75 -19.49
C ARG A 270 -13.69 -30.78 -20.54
N LYS A 271 -13.59 -32.07 -20.19
CA LYS A 271 -13.17 -33.19 -21.04
C LYS A 271 -11.80 -32.95 -21.69
N LEU A 272 -10.85 -32.39 -20.95
CA LEU A 272 -9.49 -32.15 -21.42
C LEU A 272 -8.68 -33.45 -21.35
N LYS A 273 -7.90 -33.72 -22.41
CA LYS A 273 -7.01 -34.88 -22.50
C LYS A 273 -5.76 -34.65 -21.62
N THR A 274 -5.12 -35.76 -21.24
CA THR A 274 -3.82 -35.72 -20.57
C THR A 274 -2.78 -35.04 -21.48
N GLY A 275 -2.07 -34.04 -20.95
CA GLY A 275 -1.10 -33.23 -21.70
C GLY A 275 -1.68 -32.05 -22.49
N GLU A 276 -3.01 -31.90 -22.54
CA GLU A 276 -3.65 -30.73 -23.13
C GLU A 276 -3.57 -29.53 -22.19
N GLU A 277 -3.28 -28.34 -22.74
CA GLU A 277 -3.28 -27.09 -21.97
C GLU A 277 -4.66 -26.76 -21.42
N ASP A 278 -4.70 -26.21 -20.19
CA ASP A 278 -5.95 -25.77 -19.58
C ASP A 278 -6.59 -24.63 -20.37
N ASN A 279 -7.87 -24.79 -20.68
CA ASN A 279 -8.69 -23.79 -21.35
C ASN A 279 -9.44 -22.87 -20.38
N PHE A 280 -9.07 -22.92 -19.10
CA PHE A 280 -9.52 -22.08 -18.01
C PHE A 280 -8.31 -21.57 -17.22
N GLU A 281 -8.53 -20.62 -16.38
CA GLU A 281 -7.51 -20.02 -15.50
C GLU A 281 -7.99 -20.07 -14.05
N ILE A 282 -7.11 -20.50 -13.17
CA ILE A 282 -7.34 -20.41 -11.72
C ILE A 282 -6.46 -19.32 -11.16
N THR A 283 -7.08 -18.31 -10.56
CA THR A 283 -6.38 -17.16 -9.98
C THR A 283 -6.71 -17.09 -8.50
N LYS A 284 -5.68 -17.02 -7.66
CA LYS A 284 -5.85 -16.72 -6.22
C LYS A 284 -6.22 -15.25 -6.06
N SER A 285 -7.07 -14.93 -5.08
CA SER A 285 -7.46 -13.53 -4.79
C SER A 285 -6.25 -12.66 -4.44
N ASP A 286 -5.25 -13.21 -3.77
CA ASP A 286 -4.02 -12.54 -3.37
C ASP A 286 -3.00 -12.36 -4.51
N ASN A 287 -3.15 -13.05 -5.65
CA ASN A 287 -2.20 -12.92 -6.76
C ASN A 287 -2.13 -11.48 -7.31
N LEU A 288 -3.26 -10.81 -7.48
CA LEU A 288 -3.29 -9.41 -7.92
C LEU A 288 -2.66 -8.49 -6.87
N ALA A 289 -2.99 -8.69 -5.59
CA ALA A 289 -2.36 -7.95 -4.50
C ALA A 289 -0.85 -8.15 -4.50
N ASN A 290 -0.38 -9.38 -4.61
CA ASN A 290 1.03 -9.72 -4.64
C ASN A 290 1.76 -9.10 -5.84
N ILE A 291 1.18 -9.13 -7.04
CA ILE A 291 1.74 -8.49 -8.25
C ILE A 291 1.83 -6.97 -8.05
N LEU A 292 0.80 -6.34 -7.48
CA LEU A 292 0.80 -4.90 -7.20
C LEU A 292 1.85 -4.55 -6.14
N ILE A 293 1.93 -5.33 -5.06
CA ILE A 293 2.93 -5.14 -3.99
C ILE A 293 4.35 -5.34 -4.54
N GLU A 294 4.57 -6.35 -5.40
CA GLU A 294 5.87 -6.57 -6.04
C GLU A 294 6.28 -5.38 -6.94
N ASN A 295 5.35 -4.84 -7.72
CA ASN A 295 5.61 -3.64 -8.50
C ASN A 295 5.88 -2.42 -7.61
N MET A 296 5.16 -2.28 -6.49
CA MET A 296 5.44 -1.24 -5.50
C MET A 296 6.83 -1.38 -4.86
N GLN A 297 7.34 -2.60 -4.70
CA GLN A 297 8.73 -2.81 -4.23
C GLN A 297 9.76 -2.23 -5.20
N LYS A 298 9.55 -2.35 -6.51
CA LYS A 298 10.43 -1.75 -7.52
C LYS A 298 10.42 -0.22 -7.43
N VAL A 299 9.23 0.37 -7.24
CA VAL A 299 9.09 1.82 -7.02
C VAL A 299 9.77 2.25 -5.71
N THR A 300 9.58 1.48 -4.63
CA THR A 300 10.26 1.71 -3.34
C THR A 300 11.79 1.71 -3.50
N MET A 301 12.33 0.74 -4.23
CA MET A 301 13.76 0.67 -4.50
C MET A 301 14.26 1.89 -5.29
N GLY A 302 13.54 2.29 -6.33
CA GLY A 302 13.85 3.51 -7.09
C GLY A 302 13.83 4.77 -6.23
N ALA A 303 12.78 4.95 -5.42
CA ALA A 303 12.65 6.09 -4.51
C ALA A 303 13.77 6.11 -3.45
N THR A 304 14.14 4.94 -2.92
CA THR A 304 15.23 4.82 -1.94
C THR A 304 16.58 5.21 -2.56
N ILE A 305 16.87 4.78 -3.79
CA ILE A 305 18.11 5.14 -4.51
C ILE A 305 18.17 6.66 -4.72
N ILE A 306 17.08 7.27 -5.19
CA ILE A 306 17.00 8.73 -5.39
C ILE A 306 17.20 9.46 -4.06
N GLY A 307 16.57 8.99 -2.99
CA GLY A 307 16.71 9.54 -1.65
C GLY A 307 18.15 9.47 -1.12
N ILE A 308 18.83 8.35 -1.34
CA ILE A 308 20.26 8.19 -0.96
C ILE A 308 21.14 9.18 -1.76
N ILE A 309 20.92 9.32 -3.06
CA ILE A 309 21.67 10.27 -3.90
C ILE A 309 21.45 11.71 -3.41
N THR A 310 20.22 12.09 -3.08
CA THR A 310 19.89 13.40 -2.52
C THR A 310 20.58 13.64 -1.18
N LEU A 311 20.60 12.64 -0.30
CA LEU A 311 21.30 12.71 0.98
C LEU A 311 22.82 12.79 0.83
N LEU A 312 23.40 12.13 -0.16
CA LEU A 312 24.84 12.28 -0.47
C LEU A 312 25.15 13.70 -0.94
N GLY A 313 24.28 14.31 -1.74
CA GLY A 313 24.39 15.73 -2.10
C GLY A 313 24.34 16.65 -0.87
N ALA A 314 23.42 16.39 0.05
CA ALA A 314 23.33 17.11 1.32
C ALA A 314 24.58 16.92 2.20
N ALA A 315 25.15 15.70 2.24
CA ALA A 315 26.39 15.39 2.95
C ALA A 315 27.59 16.21 2.42
N ILE A 316 27.71 16.32 1.10
CA ILE A 316 28.76 17.15 0.47
C ILE A 316 28.54 18.64 0.80
N GLY A 317 27.29 19.10 0.75
CA GLY A 317 26.93 20.46 1.16
C GLY A 317 27.33 20.77 2.61
N LEU A 318 26.96 19.88 3.54
CA LEU A 318 27.35 20.00 4.95
C LEU A 318 28.87 19.98 5.14
N MET A 319 29.58 19.07 4.46
CA MET A 319 31.03 18.98 4.54
C MET A 319 31.69 20.30 4.10
N ASN A 320 31.24 20.88 3.00
CA ASN A 320 31.76 22.17 2.50
C ASN A 320 31.52 23.30 3.49
N ILE A 321 30.30 23.36 4.07
CA ILE A 321 29.95 24.35 5.07
C ILE A 321 30.82 24.21 6.34
N MET A 322 31.02 22.97 6.80
CA MET A 322 31.90 22.70 7.94
C MET A 322 33.35 23.06 7.68
N LEU A 323 33.87 22.84 6.46
CA LEU A 323 35.23 23.25 6.09
C LEU A 323 35.40 24.75 6.15
N VAL A 324 34.43 25.51 5.67
CA VAL A 324 34.45 26.99 5.76
C VAL A 324 34.34 27.42 7.24
N SER A 325 33.50 26.77 8.04
CA SER A 325 33.40 27.05 9.49
C SER A 325 34.73 26.81 10.21
N VAL A 326 35.48 25.76 9.87
CA VAL A 326 36.79 25.49 10.42
C VAL A 326 37.79 26.61 10.05
N SER A 327 37.80 27.12 8.81
CA SER A 327 38.68 28.21 8.40
C SER A 327 38.35 29.52 9.09
N GLU A 328 37.07 29.86 9.25
CA GLU A 328 36.61 31.07 9.97
C GLU A 328 36.93 31.04 11.47
N ARG A 329 36.96 29.84 12.09
CA ARG A 329 37.26 29.64 13.51
C ARG A 329 38.68 29.20 13.78
N THR A 330 39.61 29.39 12.84
CA THR A 330 40.99 28.93 12.96
C THR A 330 41.67 29.49 14.22
N ARG A 331 41.48 30.78 14.55
CA ARG A 331 42.03 31.43 15.71
C ARG A 331 41.44 30.88 17.04
N GLU A 332 40.12 30.61 17.12
CA GLU A 332 39.52 29.99 18.30
C GLU A 332 40.06 28.58 18.54
N ILE A 333 40.23 27.78 17.47
CA ILE A 333 40.80 26.43 17.55
C ILE A 333 42.26 26.51 18.04
N GLY A 334 43.02 27.51 17.56
CA GLY A 334 44.39 27.79 17.99
C GLY A 334 44.48 28.10 19.49
N ILE A 335 43.61 28.99 19.97
CA ILE A 335 43.55 29.36 21.42
C ILE A 335 43.22 28.12 22.27
N ARG A 336 42.21 27.33 21.90
CA ARG A 336 41.83 26.10 22.62
C ARG A 336 43.00 25.10 22.69
N LYS A 337 43.73 24.93 21.62
CA LYS A 337 44.92 24.07 21.59
C LYS A 337 46.06 24.61 22.41
N ALA A 338 46.30 25.93 22.41
CA ALA A 338 47.33 26.57 23.20
C ALA A 338 47.05 26.43 24.73
N VAL A 339 45.78 26.41 25.13
CA VAL A 339 45.31 26.16 26.51
C VAL A 339 45.30 24.65 26.86
N GLY A 340 45.66 23.75 25.91
CA GLY A 340 45.83 22.32 26.20
C GLY A 340 44.78 21.37 25.63
N ALA A 341 43.86 21.81 24.78
CA ALA A 341 42.87 20.94 24.17
C ALA A 341 43.54 19.90 23.24
N THR A 342 43.27 18.63 23.47
CA THR A 342 43.84 17.54 22.66
C THR A 342 43.18 17.44 21.28
N LYS A 343 43.89 16.86 20.29
CA LYS A 343 43.36 16.60 18.95
C LYS A 343 42.05 15.82 18.97
N LYS A 344 41.87 14.90 19.96
CA LYS A 344 40.64 14.09 20.13
C LYS A 344 39.45 14.95 20.52
N VAL A 345 39.65 15.90 21.42
CA VAL A 345 38.58 16.81 21.90
C VAL A 345 38.08 17.69 20.76
N ILE A 346 39.01 18.32 20.00
CA ILE A 346 38.63 19.15 18.85
C ILE A 346 37.90 18.33 17.80
N ARG A 347 38.37 17.12 17.49
CA ARG A 347 37.72 16.23 16.51
C ARG A 347 36.30 15.85 16.97
N ALA A 348 36.12 15.47 18.24
CA ALA A 348 34.85 15.10 18.80
C ALA A 348 33.85 16.28 18.75
N GLN A 349 34.31 17.48 19.05
CA GLN A 349 33.49 18.70 19.02
C GLN A 349 32.90 18.96 17.63
N PHE A 350 33.73 19.01 16.59
CA PHE A 350 33.25 19.24 15.21
C PHE A 350 32.38 18.10 14.67
N LEU A 351 32.66 16.86 15.09
CA LEU A 351 31.83 15.71 14.70
C LEU A 351 30.44 15.82 15.36
N VAL A 352 30.36 16.15 16.64
CA VAL A 352 29.08 16.35 17.35
C VAL A 352 28.30 17.52 16.73
N GLU A 353 28.98 18.62 16.35
CA GLU A 353 28.34 19.75 15.66
C GLU A 353 27.67 19.30 14.36
N ALA A 354 28.37 18.52 13.51
CA ALA A 354 27.80 17.96 12.28
C ALA A 354 26.62 17.02 12.54
N LEU A 355 26.73 16.15 13.56
CA LEU A 355 25.67 15.24 13.95
C LEU A 355 24.41 15.98 14.46
N VAL A 356 24.58 17.02 15.28
CA VAL A 356 23.44 17.82 15.77
C VAL A 356 22.72 18.50 14.62
N ILE A 357 23.45 19.10 13.68
CA ILE A 357 22.87 19.75 12.49
C ILE A 357 22.10 18.72 11.66
N CYS A 358 22.69 17.54 11.42
CA CYS A 358 22.01 16.46 10.68
C CYS A 358 20.75 15.95 11.39
N GLN A 359 20.80 15.77 12.71
CA GLN A 359 19.63 15.29 13.45
C GLN A 359 18.51 16.34 13.51
N MET A 360 18.83 17.63 13.60
CA MET A 360 17.84 18.69 13.50
C MET A 360 17.12 18.68 12.15
N GLY A 361 17.88 18.60 11.05
CA GLY A 361 17.33 18.47 9.70
C GLY A 361 16.55 17.17 9.51
N GLY A 362 17.07 16.06 10.03
CA GLY A 362 16.42 14.76 10.01
C GLY A 362 15.08 14.73 10.75
N PHE A 363 15.02 15.29 11.94
CA PHE A 363 13.78 15.37 12.72
C PHE A 363 12.73 16.23 12.01
N ALA A 364 13.10 17.44 11.58
CA ALA A 364 12.21 18.31 10.82
C ALA A 364 11.74 17.65 9.51
N GLY A 365 12.66 17.02 8.77
CA GLY A 365 12.36 16.31 7.52
C GLY A 365 11.46 15.09 7.71
N THR A 366 11.65 14.34 8.79
CA THR A 366 10.79 13.19 9.11
C THR A 366 9.38 13.64 9.45
N LEU A 367 9.21 14.70 10.25
CA LEU A 367 7.88 15.24 10.55
C LEU A 367 7.17 15.75 9.30
N LEU A 368 7.84 16.56 8.49
CA LEU A 368 7.28 17.07 7.25
C LEU A 368 6.99 15.92 6.24
N GLY A 369 7.89 14.95 6.12
CA GLY A 369 7.71 13.78 5.26
C GLY A 369 6.51 12.94 5.67
N MET A 370 6.33 12.69 6.96
CA MET A 370 5.15 11.99 7.48
C MET A 370 3.86 12.75 7.19
N ILE A 371 3.84 14.06 7.38
CA ILE A 371 2.67 14.90 7.07
C ILE A 371 2.36 14.85 5.57
N LEU A 372 3.34 15.12 4.71
CA LEU A 372 3.15 15.11 3.26
C LEU A 372 2.76 13.72 2.73
N GLY A 373 3.35 12.65 3.25
CA GLY A 373 2.99 11.28 2.89
C GLY A 373 1.55 10.94 3.25
N ASN A 374 1.07 11.37 4.41
CA ASN A 374 -0.32 11.17 4.82
C ASN A 374 -1.31 12.12 4.12
N VAL A 375 -0.90 13.31 3.71
CA VAL A 375 -1.73 14.17 2.84
C VAL A 375 -1.97 13.49 1.50
N ILE A 376 -0.95 12.87 0.90
CA ILE A 376 -1.12 12.09 -0.33
C ILE A 376 -2.06 10.90 -0.06
N ALA A 377 -1.86 10.17 1.05
CA ALA A 377 -2.72 9.05 1.44
C ALA A 377 -4.20 9.47 1.58
N TYR A 378 -4.46 10.65 2.15
CA TYR A 378 -5.81 11.21 2.30
C TYR A 378 -6.53 11.41 0.95
N PHE A 379 -5.83 11.86 -0.11
CA PHE A 379 -6.42 11.97 -1.45
C PHE A 379 -6.84 10.62 -2.07
N PHE A 380 -6.35 9.52 -1.53
CA PHE A 380 -6.70 8.16 -1.94
C PHE A 380 -7.63 7.45 -0.94
N ASP A 381 -8.27 8.19 -0.03
CA ASP A 381 -9.14 7.65 1.04
C ASP A 381 -8.46 6.58 1.91
N ILE A 382 -7.16 6.74 2.16
CA ILE A 382 -6.36 5.83 2.97
C ILE A 382 -6.25 6.37 4.39
N SER A 383 -6.40 5.50 5.39
CA SER A 383 -6.25 5.84 6.81
C SER A 383 -4.85 6.36 7.12
N PHE A 384 -4.76 7.26 8.11
CA PHE A 384 -3.50 7.80 8.61
C PHE A 384 -2.56 6.69 9.09
N ILE A 385 -1.31 6.71 8.58
CA ILE A 385 -0.30 5.70 8.90
C ILE A 385 0.95 6.36 9.49
N ILE A 386 1.44 5.81 10.59
CA ILE A 386 2.73 6.19 11.18
C ILE A 386 3.79 5.20 10.68
N PRO A 387 4.74 5.64 9.85
CA PRO A 387 5.76 4.77 9.27
C PRO A 387 6.94 4.55 10.23
N TRP A 388 6.74 3.81 11.32
CA TRP A 388 7.75 3.59 12.36
C TRP A 388 9.11 3.14 11.83
N PHE A 389 9.10 2.24 10.84
CA PHE A 389 10.33 1.75 10.22
C PHE A 389 11.13 2.88 9.56
N TRP A 390 10.47 3.76 8.80
CA TRP A 390 11.12 4.86 8.09
C TRP A 390 11.57 5.98 9.02
N ILE A 391 10.86 6.19 10.14
CA ILE A 391 11.27 7.11 11.20
C ILE A 391 12.60 6.64 11.81
N MET A 392 12.69 5.38 12.20
CA MET A 392 13.93 4.83 12.74
C MET A 392 15.07 4.85 11.71
N MET A 393 14.76 4.48 10.47
CA MET A 393 15.73 4.48 9.38
C MET A 393 16.26 5.89 9.08
N SER A 394 15.41 6.93 9.13
CA SER A 394 15.83 8.33 8.91
C SER A 394 16.82 8.80 9.98
N ILE A 395 16.61 8.43 11.25
CA ILE A 395 17.54 8.73 12.34
C ILE A 395 18.91 8.09 12.08
N VAL A 396 18.92 6.81 11.71
CA VAL A 396 20.16 6.08 11.41
C VAL A 396 20.87 6.67 10.18
N LEU A 397 20.14 7.01 9.13
CA LEU A 397 20.69 7.65 7.94
C LEU A 397 21.28 9.03 8.26
N CYS A 398 20.60 9.84 9.09
CA CYS A 398 21.13 11.13 9.51
C CYS A 398 22.40 11.00 10.36
N LEU A 399 22.50 9.98 11.23
CA LEU A 399 23.74 9.69 11.98
C LEU A 399 24.86 9.30 11.02
N PHE A 400 24.57 8.49 10.03
CA PHE A 400 25.56 8.04 9.04
C PHE A 400 26.05 9.22 8.17
N VAL A 401 25.12 10.01 7.62
CA VAL A 401 25.41 11.19 6.80
C VAL A 401 26.18 12.23 7.60
N GLY A 402 25.75 12.54 8.83
CA GLY A 402 26.42 13.49 9.71
C GLY A 402 27.85 13.07 10.06
N THR A 403 28.07 11.77 10.26
CA THR A 403 29.40 11.21 10.51
C THR A 403 30.29 11.33 9.28
N LEU A 404 29.80 10.90 8.10
CA LEU A 404 30.56 10.98 6.85
C LEU A 404 30.94 12.41 6.49
N SER A 405 30.00 13.35 6.58
CA SER A 405 30.23 14.76 6.25
C SER A 405 31.09 15.49 7.28
N GLY A 406 31.00 15.10 8.56
CA GLY A 406 31.73 15.75 9.66
C GLY A 406 33.15 15.23 9.87
N ILE A 407 33.48 14.00 9.44
CA ILE A 407 34.79 13.37 9.73
C ILE A 407 35.95 14.14 9.11
N TYR A 408 35.86 14.53 7.85
CA TYR A 408 36.96 15.21 7.15
C TYR A 408 37.21 16.62 7.70
N PRO A 409 36.19 17.50 7.89
CA PRO A 409 36.38 18.79 8.55
C PRO A 409 36.92 18.67 9.98
N ALA A 410 36.44 17.71 10.76
CA ALA A 410 36.90 17.47 12.12
C ALA A 410 38.39 17.05 12.18
N ILE A 411 38.83 16.22 11.25
CA ILE A 411 40.28 15.87 11.12
C ILE A 411 41.10 17.11 10.76
N LYS A 412 40.64 17.92 9.80
CA LYS A 412 41.33 19.14 9.36
C LYS A 412 41.47 20.13 10.53
N ALA A 413 40.39 20.40 11.26
CA ALA A 413 40.41 21.24 12.45
C ALA A 413 41.39 20.73 13.53
N SER A 414 41.41 19.40 13.74
CA SER A 414 42.30 18.78 14.73
C SER A 414 43.79 18.83 14.39
N LYS A 415 44.14 19.05 13.13
CA LYS A 415 45.55 19.11 12.63
C LYS A 415 46.10 20.53 12.58
N LEU A 416 45.32 21.60 12.76
CA LEU A 416 45.79 22.98 12.75
C LEU A 416 46.92 23.18 13.77
N ASP A 417 47.98 23.87 13.38
CA ASP A 417 49.06 24.24 14.29
C ASP A 417 48.64 25.45 15.13
N PRO A 418 48.79 25.39 16.47
CA PRO A 418 48.41 26.51 17.32
C PRO A 418 49.15 27.81 16.99
N ILE A 419 50.43 27.71 16.60
CA ILE A 419 51.26 28.89 16.30
C ILE A 419 50.78 29.58 15.03
N GLU A 420 50.58 28.79 13.97
CA GLU A 420 50.07 29.29 12.69
C GLU A 420 48.60 29.82 12.85
N ALA A 421 47.77 29.11 13.63
CA ALA A 421 46.38 29.50 13.86
C ALA A 421 46.25 30.82 14.62
N LEU A 422 47.16 31.14 15.51
CA LEU A 422 47.19 32.44 16.24
C LEU A 422 47.72 33.60 15.40
N ARG A 423 48.46 33.30 14.33
CA ARG A 423 49.01 34.29 13.40
C ARG A 423 48.07 34.62 12.23
N PHE A 424 47.01 33.88 12.10
CA PHE A 424 45.99 34.11 11.10
C PHE A 424 45.11 35.33 11.49
N GLU A 425 45.17 36.38 10.65
CA GLU A 425 44.26 37.53 10.71
C GLU A 425 42.92 37.23 10.04
#